data_c775485d13773f746d0c47c46d903cbb
#
_entry.id   c775485d13773f746d0c47c46d903cbb
#
_cell.length_a   1.000
_cell.length_b   1.000
_cell.length_c   1.000
_cell.angle_alpha   90.00
_cell.angle_beta   90.00
_cell.angle_gamma   90.00
#
_symmetry.space_group_name_H-M   'P 1'
#
loop_
_entity.id
_entity.type
_entity.pdbx_description
1 polymer ?
#
loop_
_entity_poly.entity_id
_entity_poly.type
_entity_poly.pdbx_seq_one_letter_code
_entity_poly.pdbx_strand_id
1 'polypeptide(L)'
;MGKMAGEGGHITPTDHLYIKAISTGPNSVPVLAIADGYLVQIGEQSGGEDPLDFRVVIEHSCSLFSWYIHLETFSEPILKQITLSQSGNWFGRVPVKSGETIGYVGYLHPYQKGFDLEADDFDWAVSDTDTLLNGFIIPDHYLAEPWKIHMVDPFDYYAEPLKSDLIEKTLGAAEPAGGKIDFDINGRLVGNWFLEGTRDYAASGL
;
A
#
# COMPACT_ATOMS: atom_id res chain seq x y z
N MET A 1 -7.53 4.13 4.00
CA MET A 1 -6.52 4.18 5.12
C MET A 1 -7.24 4.33 6.46
N GLY A 2 -6.53 4.23 7.56
CA GLY A 2 -7.08 4.53 8.89
C GLY A 2 -7.78 3.37 9.62
N LYS A 3 -7.89 2.18 9.02
CA LYS A 3 -8.31 0.98 9.77
C LYS A 3 -7.26 0.67 10.83
N MET A 4 -7.70 0.57 12.10
CA MET A 4 -6.78 0.23 13.18
C MET A 4 -6.36 -1.23 13.08
N ALA A 5 -5.06 -1.46 13.03
CA ALA A 5 -4.44 -2.79 13.03
C ALA A 5 -3.55 -2.93 14.26
N GLY A 6 -3.43 -4.13 14.79
CA GLY A 6 -2.60 -4.44 15.96
C GLY A 6 -1.60 -5.54 15.62
N GLU A 7 -0.32 -5.24 15.72
CA GLU A 7 0.77 -6.19 15.52
C GLU A 7 1.97 -5.78 16.36
N GLY A 8 2.84 -6.74 16.72
CA GLY A 8 4.11 -6.46 17.38
C GLY A 8 4.03 -5.72 18.71
N GLY A 9 2.84 -5.59 19.33
CA GLY A 9 2.64 -4.85 20.57
C GLY A 9 2.24 -3.38 20.39
N HIS A 10 1.85 -2.97 19.19
CA HIS A 10 1.32 -1.63 18.90
C HIS A 10 -0.06 -1.70 18.23
N ILE A 11 -0.75 -0.57 18.20
CA ILE A 11 -2.02 -0.39 17.47
C ILE A 11 -1.87 0.89 16.65
N THR A 12 -1.83 0.75 15.33
CA THR A 12 -1.68 1.86 14.40
C THR A 12 -2.69 1.74 13.25
N PRO A 13 -3.09 2.86 12.62
CA PRO A 13 -3.92 2.80 11.43
C PRO A 13 -3.12 2.33 10.22
N THR A 14 -3.77 1.56 9.34
CA THR A 14 -3.18 1.14 8.07
C THR A 14 -2.96 2.34 7.15
N ASP A 15 -1.83 2.37 6.46
CA ASP A 15 -1.40 3.46 5.57
C ASP A 15 -1.80 3.29 4.10
N HIS A 16 -2.64 2.30 3.81
CA HIS A 16 -3.10 1.94 2.48
C HIS A 16 -4.62 1.74 2.42
N LEU A 17 -5.14 1.72 1.21
CA LEU A 17 -6.51 1.32 0.89
C LEU A 17 -6.53 -0.17 0.54
N TYR A 18 -7.60 -0.84 0.92
CA TYR A 18 -7.91 -2.19 0.46
C TYR A 18 -8.79 -2.10 -0.77
N ILE A 19 -8.29 -2.53 -1.91
CA ILE A 19 -9.06 -2.59 -3.16
C ILE A 19 -9.45 -4.03 -3.42
N LYS A 20 -10.76 -4.28 -3.37
CA LYS A 20 -11.30 -5.61 -3.65
C LYS A 20 -11.51 -5.79 -5.15
N ALA A 21 -10.82 -6.78 -5.70
CA ALA A 21 -10.96 -7.18 -7.10
C ALA A 21 -11.80 -8.46 -7.19
N ILE A 22 -12.78 -8.48 -8.11
CA ILE A 22 -13.51 -9.71 -8.41
C ILE A 22 -12.59 -10.58 -9.27
N SER A 23 -12.07 -11.63 -8.66
CA SER A 23 -11.13 -12.57 -9.27
C SER A 23 -11.85 -13.78 -9.82
N THR A 24 -11.32 -14.34 -10.91
CA THR A 24 -11.73 -15.63 -11.48
C THR A 24 -10.67 -16.70 -11.30
N GLY A 25 -9.61 -16.42 -10.56
CA GLY A 25 -8.49 -17.30 -10.27
C GLY A 25 -7.15 -16.57 -10.23
N PRO A 26 -6.04 -17.30 -10.04
CA PRO A 26 -4.71 -16.70 -9.95
C PRO A 26 -4.39 -15.81 -11.17
N ASN A 27 -3.75 -14.68 -10.93
CA ASN A 27 -3.30 -13.74 -11.96
C ASN A 27 -4.42 -13.25 -12.91
N SER A 28 -5.69 -13.27 -12.47
CA SER A 28 -6.82 -12.97 -13.36
C SER A 28 -7.18 -11.48 -13.45
N VAL A 29 -6.73 -10.67 -12.51
CA VAL A 29 -7.05 -9.24 -12.46
C VAL A 29 -5.78 -8.41 -12.68
N PRO A 30 -5.71 -7.62 -13.78
CA PRO A 30 -4.56 -6.76 -14.02
C PRO A 30 -4.54 -5.57 -13.06
N VAL A 31 -3.37 -5.28 -12.52
CA VAL A 31 -3.08 -4.06 -11.76
C VAL A 31 -2.39 -3.07 -12.68
N LEU A 32 -2.94 -1.85 -12.73
CA LEU A 32 -2.50 -0.82 -13.66
C LEU A 32 -1.73 0.28 -12.94
N ALA A 33 -0.69 0.83 -13.60
CA ALA A 33 -0.03 2.04 -13.13
C ALA A 33 -1.01 3.23 -13.17
N ILE A 34 -1.13 3.95 -12.07
CA ILE A 34 -2.06 5.11 -11.94
C ILE A 34 -1.65 6.30 -12.79
N ALA A 35 -0.36 6.46 -13.03
CA ALA A 35 0.24 7.56 -13.80
C ALA A 35 1.55 7.12 -14.43
N ASP A 36 2.08 7.95 -15.34
CA ASP A 36 3.44 7.80 -15.85
C ASP A 36 4.46 7.84 -14.70
N GLY A 37 5.52 7.05 -14.82
CA GLY A 37 6.56 6.99 -13.80
C GLY A 37 7.61 5.94 -14.07
N TYR A 38 8.30 5.56 -13.01
CA TYR A 38 9.31 4.50 -13.02
C TYR A 38 9.03 3.51 -11.90
N LEU A 39 8.89 2.23 -12.22
CA LEU A 39 8.97 1.17 -11.23
C LEU A 39 10.39 1.18 -10.65
N VAL A 40 10.53 1.41 -9.36
CA VAL A 40 11.83 1.59 -8.71
C VAL A 40 12.17 0.53 -7.69
N GLN A 41 11.17 -0.16 -7.15
CA GLN A 41 11.37 -1.19 -6.15
C GLN A 41 10.34 -2.30 -6.29
N ILE A 42 10.80 -3.51 -6.10
CA ILE A 42 9.99 -4.71 -5.85
C ILE A 42 10.52 -5.34 -4.56
N GLY A 43 9.63 -5.72 -3.66
CA GLY A 43 9.93 -6.45 -2.43
C GLY A 43 9.01 -7.65 -2.30
N GLU A 44 9.58 -8.84 -2.17
CA GLU A 44 8.86 -10.08 -1.88
C GLU A 44 8.51 -10.13 -0.39
N GLN A 45 7.28 -10.51 -0.05
CA GLN A 45 6.72 -10.44 1.31
C GLN A 45 6.26 -11.81 1.86
N SER A 46 6.08 -12.83 1.01
CA SER A 46 5.65 -14.17 1.44
C SER A 46 6.75 -15.01 2.08
N GLY A 47 8.01 -14.53 2.06
CA GLY A 47 9.16 -15.32 2.46
C GLY A 47 9.51 -16.43 1.46
N GLY A 48 9.03 -16.34 0.23
CA GLY A 48 9.21 -17.33 -0.83
C GLY A 48 8.19 -18.47 -0.78
N GLU A 49 7.15 -18.36 0.05
CA GLU A 49 6.05 -19.32 0.10
C GLU A 49 5.04 -19.06 -1.03
N ASP A 50 4.46 -20.10 -1.60
CA ASP A 50 3.43 -20.02 -2.63
C ASP A 50 2.03 -19.81 -1.97
N PRO A 51 1.23 -18.83 -2.42
CA PRO A 51 1.47 -17.90 -3.51
C PRO A 51 2.49 -16.81 -3.16
N LEU A 52 3.29 -16.41 -4.16
CA LEU A 52 4.20 -15.28 -4.01
C LEU A 52 3.41 -13.99 -3.79
N ASP A 53 3.96 -13.10 -2.98
CA ASP A 53 3.38 -11.83 -2.63
C ASP A 53 4.40 -10.72 -2.80
N PHE A 54 4.12 -9.76 -3.67
CA PHE A 54 5.04 -8.68 -3.99
C PHE A 54 4.47 -7.31 -3.66
N ARG A 55 5.33 -6.48 -3.04
CA ARG A 55 5.13 -5.04 -2.95
C ARG A 55 5.89 -4.35 -4.08
N VAL A 56 5.24 -3.40 -4.74
CA VAL A 56 5.81 -2.60 -5.84
C VAL A 56 5.74 -1.13 -5.49
N VAL A 57 6.79 -0.38 -5.83
CA VAL A 57 6.83 1.08 -5.70
C VAL A 57 7.09 1.70 -7.06
N ILE A 58 6.25 2.68 -7.44
CA ILE A 58 6.40 3.50 -8.63
C ILE A 58 6.69 4.94 -8.21
N GLU A 59 7.78 5.50 -8.69
CA GLU A 59 8.16 6.90 -8.58
C GLU A 59 7.53 7.69 -9.74
N HIS A 60 6.65 8.63 -9.44
CA HIS A 60 6.01 9.51 -10.42
C HIS A 60 6.72 10.85 -10.55
N SER A 61 7.31 11.32 -9.46
CA SER A 61 8.15 12.52 -9.39
C SER A 61 9.19 12.37 -8.29
N CYS A 62 10.01 13.39 -8.05
CA CYS A 62 10.98 13.40 -6.95
C CYS A 62 10.35 13.23 -5.57
N SER A 63 9.05 13.52 -5.42
CA SER A 63 8.33 13.48 -4.14
C SER A 63 7.15 12.53 -4.12
N LEU A 64 6.58 12.16 -5.29
CA LEU A 64 5.33 11.40 -5.39
C LEU A 64 5.58 9.94 -5.74
N PHE A 65 5.08 9.04 -4.90
CA PHE A 65 5.20 7.58 -5.05
C PHE A 65 3.86 6.89 -4.89
N SER A 66 3.61 5.85 -5.68
CA SER A 66 2.50 4.92 -5.45
C SER A 66 3.02 3.54 -5.05
N TRP A 67 2.24 2.88 -4.20
CA TRP A 67 2.57 1.61 -3.57
C TRP A 67 1.46 0.62 -3.90
N TYR A 68 1.85 -0.57 -4.35
CA TYR A 68 0.96 -1.67 -4.68
C TYR A 68 1.46 -2.91 -3.93
N ILE A 69 0.60 -3.54 -3.15
CA ILE A 69 0.96 -4.70 -2.33
C ILE A 69 0.03 -5.85 -2.70
N HIS A 70 0.49 -7.07 -2.53
CA HIS A 70 -0.21 -8.31 -2.88
C HIS A 70 -0.29 -8.61 -4.38
N LEU A 71 0.71 -8.15 -5.17
CA LEU A 71 0.84 -8.64 -6.54
C LEU A 71 1.40 -10.07 -6.53
N GLU A 72 0.80 -10.95 -7.32
CA GLU A 72 1.24 -12.35 -7.47
C GLU A 72 2.35 -12.50 -8.48
N THR A 73 2.31 -11.68 -9.53
CA THR A 73 3.28 -11.69 -10.62
C THR A 73 3.29 -10.35 -11.34
N PHE A 74 4.25 -10.19 -12.25
CA PHE A 74 4.42 -8.98 -13.06
C PHE A 74 4.01 -9.22 -14.51
N SER A 75 3.69 -8.13 -15.22
CA SER A 75 3.44 -8.18 -16.65
C SER A 75 4.69 -8.60 -17.43
N GLU A 76 4.50 -9.24 -18.59
CA GLU A 76 5.62 -9.68 -19.43
C GLU A 76 6.60 -8.55 -19.83
N PRO A 77 6.16 -7.33 -20.14
CA PRO A 77 7.07 -6.21 -20.38
C PRO A 77 7.95 -5.87 -19.17
N ILE A 78 7.43 -5.97 -17.96
CA ILE A 78 8.20 -5.74 -16.73
C ILE A 78 9.18 -6.90 -16.51
N LEU A 79 8.71 -8.15 -16.60
CA LEU A 79 9.56 -9.34 -16.41
C LEU A 79 10.78 -9.38 -17.35
N LYS A 80 10.68 -8.83 -18.55
CA LYS A 80 11.79 -8.72 -19.50
C LYS A 80 12.87 -7.72 -19.08
N GLN A 81 12.57 -6.81 -18.17
CA GLN A 81 13.45 -5.70 -17.78
C GLN A 81 14.02 -5.85 -16.37
N ILE A 82 13.53 -6.81 -15.58
CA ILE A 82 13.94 -7.03 -14.20
C ILE A 82 14.62 -8.39 -14.05
N THR A 83 15.44 -8.50 -13.01
CA THR A 83 15.95 -9.79 -12.51
C THR A 83 15.87 -9.75 -11.00
N LEU A 84 14.93 -10.50 -10.44
CA LEU A 84 14.77 -10.58 -8.98
C LEU A 84 16.00 -11.24 -8.35
N SER A 85 16.39 -10.79 -7.17
CA SER A 85 17.39 -11.44 -6.34
C SER A 85 16.87 -12.80 -5.84
N GLN A 86 17.71 -13.58 -5.18
CA GLN A 86 17.29 -14.85 -4.54
C GLN A 86 16.22 -14.64 -3.47
N SER A 87 16.16 -13.47 -2.86
CA SER A 87 15.12 -13.08 -1.88
C SER A 87 13.90 -12.42 -2.52
N GLY A 88 13.74 -12.49 -3.85
CA GLY A 88 12.61 -11.90 -4.55
C GLY A 88 12.62 -10.36 -4.65
N ASN A 89 13.69 -9.70 -4.21
CA ASN A 89 13.79 -8.25 -4.23
C ASN A 89 14.44 -7.73 -5.50
N TRP A 90 14.06 -6.52 -5.90
CA TRP A 90 14.68 -5.80 -7.01
C TRP A 90 14.63 -4.29 -6.77
N PHE A 91 15.68 -3.60 -7.21
CA PHE A 91 15.79 -2.15 -7.25
C PHE A 91 16.35 -1.71 -8.61
N GLY A 92 15.77 -0.69 -9.18
CA GLY A 92 16.18 -0.17 -10.49
C GLY A 92 15.28 0.94 -10.98
N ARG A 93 15.17 1.07 -12.30
CA ARG A 93 14.32 2.09 -12.94
C ARG A 93 13.75 1.55 -14.24
N VAL A 94 12.53 1.07 -14.23
CA VAL A 94 11.80 0.61 -15.43
C VAL A 94 10.69 1.61 -15.72
N PRO A 95 10.66 2.26 -16.90
CA PRO A 95 9.61 3.21 -17.23
C PRO A 95 8.26 2.50 -17.34
N VAL A 96 7.22 3.12 -16.81
CA VAL A 96 5.82 2.67 -16.92
C VAL A 96 4.94 3.84 -17.37
N LYS A 97 3.86 3.53 -18.07
CA LYS A 97 2.88 4.49 -18.55
C LYS A 97 1.57 4.37 -17.78
N SER A 98 0.87 5.49 -17.64
CA SER A 98 -0.49 5.50 -17.09
C SER A 98 -1.38 4.48 -17.79
N GLY A 99 -2.04 3.62 -17.01
CA GLY A 99 -2.87 2.53 -17.52
C GLY A 99 -2.11 1.29 -18.03
N GLU A 100 -0.78 1.28 -17.97
CA GLU A 100 0.01 0.09 -18.29
C GLU A 100 -0.16 -0.97 -17.20
N THR A 101 -0.35 -2.22 -17.61
CA THR A 101 -0.41 -3.35 -16.67
C THR A 101 0.99 -3.59 -16.08
N ILE A 102 1.12 -3.42 -14.76
CA ILE A 102 2.37 -3.66 -14.04
C ILE A 102 2.47 -5.08 -13.51
N GLY A 103 1.34 -5.70 -13.18
CA GLY A 103 1.26 -7.05 -12.63
C GLY A 103 -0.18 -7.52 -12.49
N TYR A 104 -0.36 -8.56 -11.72
CA TYR A 104 -1.66 -9.23 -11.58
C TYR A 104 -1.90 -9.64 -10.13
N VAL A 105 -3.19 -9.66 -9.77
CA VAL A 105 -3.73 -10.27 -8.55
C VAL A 105 -4.84 -11.26 -8.93
N GLY A 106 -5.33 -12.05 -8.00
CA GLY A 106 -6.44 -12.96 -8.25
C GLY A 106 -6.40 -14.25 -7.45
N TYR A 107 -5.35 -14.48 -6.68
CA TYR A 107 -5.27 -15.58 -5.73
C TYR A 107 -5.94 -15.14 -4.42
N LEU A 108 -6.90 -15.92 -3.94
CA LEU A 108 -7.47 -15.68 -2.61
C LEU A 108 -6.39 -15.92 -1.55
N HIS A 109 -5.92 -14.85 -0.94
CA HIS A 109 -4.93 -14.94 0.12
C HIS A 109 -5.41 -15.92 1.21
N PRO A 110 -4.56 -16.85 1.71
CA PRO A 110 -4.98 -17.86 2.68
C PRO A 110 -5.60 -17.30 3.97
N TYR A 111 -5.33 -16.05 4.31
CA TYR A 111 -5.97 -15.34 5.43
C TYR A 111 -7.44 -14.97 5.17
N GLN A 112 -7.91 -15.06 3.92
CA GLN A 112 -9.28 -14.77 3.54
C GLN A 112 -10.13 -16.04 3.39
N LYS A 113 -9.56 -17.22 3.59
CA LYS A 113 -10.30 -18.50 3.65
C LYS A 113 -11.28 -18.48 4.81
N GLY A 114 -12.54 -18.18 4.52
CA GLY A 114 -13.62 -18.11 5.50
C GLY A 114 -14.54 -16.89 5.36
N PHE A 115 -14.19 -15.97 4.48
CA PHE A 115 -15.13 -14.95 4.00
C PHE A 115 -15.69 -15.41 2.65
N ASP A 116 -17.02 -15.45 2.51
CA ASP A 116 -17.76 -15.85 1.29
C ASP A 116 -17.56 -14.85 0.11
N LEU A 117 -16.38 -14.30 -0.05
CA LEU A 117 -16.07 -13.33 -1.10
C LEU A 117 -15.03 -13.93 -2.05
N GLU A 118 -15.47 -14.21 -3.27
CA GLU A 118 -14.63 -14.49 -4.43
C GLU A 118 -13.90 -13.21 -4.88
N ALA A 119 -13.22 -12.54 -3.96
CA ALA A 119 -12.52 -11.30 -4.22
C ALA A 119 -11.14 -11.37 -3.59
N ASP A 120 -10.15 -11.01 -4.37
CA ASP A 120 -8.80 -10.79 -3.87
C ASP A 120 -8.63 -9.31 -3.50
N ASP A 121 -7.84 -9.04 -2.50
CA ASP A 121 -7.49 -7.69 -2.10
C ASP A 121 -6.10 -7.36 -2.64
N PHE A 122 -5.92 -6.17 -3.17
CA PHE A 122 -4.61 -5.58 -3.21
C PHE A 122 -4.61 -4.26 -2.44
N ASP A 123 -3.51 -4.00 -1.79
CA ASP A 123 -3.33 -2.79 -1.02
C ASP A 123 -2.74 -1.71 -1.90
N TRP A 124 -3.28 -0.51 -1.79
CA TRP A 124 -2.86 0.62 -2.59
C TRP A 124 -2.71 1.88 -1.77
N ALA A 125 -1.60 2.58 -1.97
CA ALA A 125 -1.28 3.79 -1.25
C ALA A 125 -0.55 4.81 -2.12
N VAL A 126 -0.59 6.07 -1.71
CA VAL A 126 0.21 7.15 -2.28
C VAL A 126 0.94 7.88 -1.15
N SER A 127 2.21 8.17 -1.36
CA SER A 127 3.01 9.01 -0.48
C SER A 127 3.60 10.19 -1.26
N ASP A 128 3.59 11.36 -0.63
CA ASP A 128 4.15 12.58 -1.19
C ASP A 128 5.08 13.22 -0.16
N THR A 129 6.40 13.16 -0.40
CA THR A 129 7.41 13.65 0.53
C THR A 129 7.41 15.19 0.70
N ASP A 130 6.70 15.92 -0.17
CA ASP A 130 6.46 17.35 0.00
C ASP A 130 5.32 17.63 1.01
N THR A 131 4.56 16.60 1.38
CA THR A 131 3.49 16.65 2.39
C THR A 131 3.99 16.03 3.70
N LEU A 132 3.78 16.71 4.83
CA LEU A 132 4.06 16.19 6.16
C LEU A 132 2.77 16.09 6.96
N LEU A 133 2.45 14.89 7.44
CA LEU A 133 1.33 14.67 8.35
C LEU A 133 1.68 15.20 9.75
N ASN A 134 0.91 16.19 10.21
CA ASN A 134 1.17 16.91 11.47
C ASN A 134 0.31 16.42 12.65
N GLY A 135 -0.49 15.38 12.44
CA GLY A 135 -1.40 14.85 13.46
C GLY A 135 -0.80 13.74 14.32
N PHE A 136 0.44 13.32 14.10
CA PHE A 136 1.16 12.40 14.98
C PHE A 136 1.73 13.14 16.19
N ILE A 137 1.53 12.60 17.40
CA ILE A 137 2.15 13.14 18.62
C ILE A 137 3.65 12.85 18.64
N ILE A 138 4.06 11.66 18.20
CA ILE A 138 5.45 11.21 18.16
C ILE A 138 5.76 10.65 16.77
N PRO A 139 6.04 11.49 15.77
CA PRO A 139 6.35 11.03 14.41
C PRO A 139 7.62 10.17 14.35
N ASP A 140 8.55 10.33 15.30
CA ASP A 140 9.79 9.54 15.40
C ASP A 140 9.53 8.04 15.63
N HIS A 141 8.32 7.64 16.03
CA HIS A 141 7.95 6.23 16.07
C HIS A 141 7.93 5.57 14.67
N TYR A 142 7.99 6.33 13.59
CA TYR A 142 8.02 5.83 12.21
C TYR A 142 9.38 6.03 11.51
N LEU A 143 10.50 6.14 12.25
CA LEU A 143 11.82 6.39 11.67
C LEU A 143 12.32 5.28 10.73
N ALA A 144 11.92 4.02 10.93
CA ALA A 144 12.24 2.92 10.02
C ALA A 144 11.22 2.77 8.88
N GLU A 145 10.09 3.47 8.98
CA GLU A 145 9.02 3.52 7.96
C GLU A 145 8.72 4.98 7.58
N PRO A 146 9.73 5.72 7.08
CA PRO A 146 9.64 7.18 6.95
C PRO A 146 8.55 7.64 5.97
N TRP A 147 8.07 6.78 5.08
CA TRP A 147 6.96 7.09 4.20
C TRP A 147 5.64 7.33 4.96
N LYS A 148 5.43 6.75 6.14
CA LYS A 148 4.17 6.84 6.88
C LYS A 148 3.80 8.28 7.25
N ILE A 149 4.76 9.12 7.57
CA ILE A 149 4.49 10.53 7.88
C ILE A 149 4.24 11.40 6.62
N HIS A 150 4.30 10.79 5.44
CA HIS A 150 4.10 11.41 4.14
C HIS A 150 2.94 10.78 3.34
N MET A 151 2.13 9.95 3.99
CA MET A 151 0.97 9.33 3.33
C MET A 151 -0.11 10.36 3.05
N VAL A 152 -0.65 10.33 1.83
CA VAL A 152 -1.69 11.27 1.40
C VAL A 152 -2.95 10.51 0.99
N ASP A 153 -4.09 11.22 0.91
CA ASP A 153 -5.31 10.62 0.38
C ASP A 153 -5.11 10.30 -1.12
N PRO A 154 -5.12 9.02 -1.50
CA PRO A 154 -4.89 8.64 -2.88
C PRO A 154 -5.92 9.22 -3.85
N PHE A 155 -7.15 9.49 -3.41
CA PHE A 155 -8.20 10.04 -4.26
C PHE A 155 -7.92 11.48 -4.71
N ASP A 156 -7.05 12.22 -4.03
CA ASP A 156 -6.68 13.57 -4.44
C ASP A 156 -5.83 13.61 -5.72
N TYR A 157 -5.30 12.47 -6.12
CA TYR A 157 -4.45 12.32 -7.32
C TYR A 157 -5.19 11.79 -8.54
N TYR A 158 -6.50 11.54 -8.43
CA TYR A 158 -7.33 11.16 -9.58
C TYR A 158 -8.05 12.35 -10.20
N ALA A 159 -8.13 12.34 -11.53
CA ALA A 159 -8.96 13.27 -12.28
C ALA A 159 -10.43 12.80 -12.34
N GLU A 160 -11.34 13.75 -12.52
CA GLU A 160 -12.75 13.43 -12.83
C GLU A 160 -12.90 12.82 -14.23
N PRO A 161 -13.84 11.89 -14.47
CA PRO A 161 -14.85 11.42 -13.52
C PRO A 161 -14.39 10.26 -12.62
N LEU A 162 -13.19 9.72 -12.83
CA LEU A 162 -12.69 8.53 -12.13
C LEU A 162 -12.62 8.75 -10.61
N LYS A 163 -12.25 9.96 -10.16
CA LYS A 163 -12.23 10.30 -8.73
C LYS A 163 -13.60 10.07 -8.09
N SER A 164 -14.65 10.64 -8.67
CA SER A 164 -16.03 10.49 -8.17
C SER A 164 -16.49 9.03 -8.19
N ASP A 165 -16.20 8.30 -9.26
CA ASP A 165 -16.58 6.88 -9.41
C ASP A 165 -15.91 5.99 -8.34
N LEU A 166 -14.67 6.28 -7.96
CA LEU A 166 -13.95 5.55 -6.92
C LEU A 166 -14.45 5.90 -5.52
N ILE A 167 -14.70 7.19 -5.25
CA ILE A 167 -15.25 7.64 -3.97
C ILE A 167 -16.62 7.03 -3.72
N GLU A 168 -17.49 6.95 -4.74
CA GLU A 168 -18.82 6.32 -4.63
C GLU A 168 -18.75 4.85 -4.21
N LYS A 169 -17.67 4.14 -4.59
CA LYS A 169 -17.45 2.73 -4.23
C LYS A 169 -16.77 2.54 -2.87
N THR A 170 -16.34 3.63 -2.25
CA THR A 170 -15.64 3.57 -0.96
C THR A 170 -16.62 3.24 0.16
N LEU A 171 -16.25 2.29 1.02
CA LEU A 171 -17.07 1.90 2.16
C LEU A 171 -16.94 2.87 3.35
N GLY A 172 -15.94 3.73 3.33
CA GLY A 172 -15.71 4.76 4.36
C GLY A 172 -16.74 5.88 4.24
N ALA A 173 -17.34 6.26 5.37
CA ALA A 173 -18.36 7.33 5.43
C ALA A 173 -17.79 8.68 5.92
N ALA A 174 -16.51 8.75 6.28
CA ALA A 174 -15.87 9.94 6.84
C ALA A 174 -14.84 10.52 5.87
N GLU A 175 -14.74 11.85 5.87
CA GLU A 175 -13.69 12.56 5.15
C GLU A 175 -12.35 12.56 5.92
N PRO A 176 -11.23 12.47 5.22
CA PRO A 176 -11.09 12.29 3.77
C PRO A 176 -11.47 10.88 3.31
N ALA A 177 -12.00 10.74 2.09
CA ALA A 177 -12.53 9.47 1.57
C ALA A 177 -11.49 8.34 1.54
N GLY A 178 -10.24 8.63 1.26
CA GLY A 178 -9.12 7.68 1.34
C GLY A 178 -8.66 7.38 2.77
N GLY A 179 -9.25 8.03 3.78
CA GLY A 179 -8.90 7.86 5.19
C GLY A 179 -7.69 8.69 5.62
N LYS A 180 -7.42 8.65 6.90
CA LYS A 180 -6.36 9.42 7.56
C LYS A 180 -5.67 8.56 8.62
N ILE A 181 -4.37 8.71 8.81
CA ILE A 181 -3.58 7.92 9.76
C ILE A 181 -2.99 8.72 10.93
N ASP A 182 -2.99 10.03 10.86
CA ASP A 182 -2.42 10.94 11.86
C ASP A 182 -3.52 11.53 12.77
N PHE A 183 -4.23 10.66 13.51
CA PHE A 183 -5.36 11.01 14.38
C PHE A 183 -5.00 11.11 15.86
N ASP A 184 -3.76 11.34 16.20
CA ASP A 184 -3.35 11.36 17.60
C ASP A 184 -3.98 12.56 18.34
N ILE A 185 -4.62 12.29 19.46
CA ILE A 185 -5.16 13.33 20.35
C ILE A 185 -4.51 13.20 21.71
N ASN A 186 -3.68 14.17 22.09
CA ASN A 186 -2.96 14.15 23.34
C ASN A 186 -3.91 13.96 24.55
N GLY A 187 -3.58 13.01 25.42
CA GLY A 187 -4.37 12.67 26.60
C GLY A 187 -5.68 11.92 26.29
N ARG A 188 -5.85 11.38 25.08
CA ARG A 188 -6.99 10.55 24.69
C ARG A 188 -6.53 9.17 24.21
N LEU A 189 -7.44 8.20 24.17
CA LEU A 189 -7.18 6.87 23.61
C LEU A 189 -7.28 6.81 22.09
N VAL A 190 -7.56 7.94 21.46
CA VAL A 190 -7.58 8.07 20.00
C VAL A 190 -6.16 8.32 19.50
N GLY A 191 -5.72 7.50 18.53
CA GLY A 191 -4.41 7.69 17.92
C GLY A 191 -3.59 6.41 17.79
N ASN A 192 -2.33 6.59 17.51
CA ASN A 192 -1.32 5.54 17.36
C ASN A 192 -0.80 5.12 18.75
N TRP A 193 -0.69 3.82 18.97
CA TRP A 193 -0.23 3.25 20.23
C TRP A 193 0.91 2.28 20.00
N PHE A 194 2.00 2.48 20.71
CA PHE A 194 3.19 1.65 20.68
C PHE A 194 3.47 1.08 22.07
N LEU A 195 3.95 -0.15 22.10
CA LEU A 195 4.51 -0.70 23.32
C LEU A 195 5.73 0.15 23.75
N GLU A 196 5.85 0.44 25.04
CA GLU A 196 6.98 1.20 25.56
C GLU A 196 8.33 0.58 25.13
N GLY A 197 9.22 1.41 24.58
CA GLY A 197 10.53 0.97 24.06
C GLY A 197 10.49 0.34 22.68
N THR A 198 9.36 0.44 21.95
CA THR A 198 9.25 -0.02 20.56
C THR A 198 8.85 1.10 19.62
N ARG A 199 9.06 0.88 18.32
CA ARG A 199 8.70 1.77 17.24
C ARG A 199 8.36 0.97 15.97
N ASP A 200 7.84 1.66 14.94
CA ASP A 200 7.50 1.11 13.65
C ASP A 200 6.48 -0.04 13.69
N TYR A 201 5.94 -0.43 12.56
CA TYR A 201 4.91 -1.47 12.48
C TYR A 201 5.41 -2.83 12.97
N ALA A 202 6.67 -3.15 12.69
CA ALA A 202 7.30 -4.41 13.12
C ALA A 202 7.70 -4.42 14.61
N ALA A 203 7.36 -3.39 15.38
CA ALA A 203 7.72 -3.26 16.81
C ALA A 203 9.22 -3.40 17.09
N SER A 204 10.06 -2.85 16.23
CA SER A 204 11.51 -2.79 16.46
C SER A 204 11.83 -2.00 17.73
N GLY A 205 12.91 -2.34 18.44
CA GLY A 205 13.36 -1.59 19.62
C GLY A 205 13.80 -0.15 19.26
N LEU A 206 13.63 0.77 20.21
CA LEU A 206 14.15 2.14 20.14
C LEU A 206 15.66 2.18 20.26
#